data_e812152adf74890cd7e1d12533195201
#
_entry.id   e812152adf74890cd7e1d12533195201
#
_cell.length_a   1.000
_cell.length_b   1.000
_cell.length_c   1.000
_cell.angle_alpha   90.00
_cell.angle_beta   90.00
_cell.angle_gamma   90.00
#
_symmetry.space_group_name_H-M   'P 1'
#
loop_
_entity.id
_entity.type
_entity.pdbx_description
1 polymer ?
#
loop_
_entity_poly.entity_id
_entity_poly.type
_entity_poly.pdbx_seq_one_letter_code
_entity_poly.pdbx_strand_id
1 'polypeptide(L)'
;MHEQDLAIVKGLVSVAWADGRVTGEESDVIRALLEAFRATPSERREIELYAKSPRTIDDVPVTELSYDDRRVLLQHAVLVTHADGEQGEEEQRMLAVLCEKLRIPDVEAKGIIAAAARRARELLGK
;
A
#
# COMPACT_ATOMS: atom_id res chain seq x y z
N MET A 1 -7.38 10.82 -12.12
CA MET A 1 -7.26 9.56 -11.36
C MET A 1 -8.66 9.06 -11.03
N HIS A 2 -8.90 7.76 -11.16
CA HIS A 2 -10.20 7.17 -10.83
C HIS A 2 -10.39 7.08 -9.31
N GLU A 3 -11.64 7.01 -8.88
CA GLU A 3 -11.95 6.86 -7.44
C GLU A 3 -11.30 5.61 -6.83
N GLN A 4 -11.26 4.51 -7.60
CA GLN A 4 -10.60 3.28 -7.15
C GLN A 4 -9.11 3.49 -6.92
N ASP A 5 -8.45 4.24 -7.81
CA ASP A 5 -7.02 4.52 -7.67
C ASP A 5 -6.76 5.37 -6.43
N LEU A 6 -7.62 6.34 -6.16
CA LEU A 6 -7.52 7.18 -4.96
C LEU A 6 -7.70 6.33 -3.71
N ALA A 7 -8.67 5.41 -3.72
CA ALA A 7 -8.90 4.50 -2.60
C ALA A 7 -7.70 3.58 -2.36
N ILE A 8 -7.08 3.10 -3.45
CA ILE A 8 -5.86 2.27 -3.35
C ILE A 8 -4.74 3.07 -2.68
N VAL A 9 -4.51 4.31 -3.12
CA VAL A 9 -3.44 5.13 -2.55
C VAL A 9 -3.71 5.45 -1.09
N LYS A 10 -4.95 5.75 -0.71
CA LYS A 10 -5.31 5.96 0.69
C LYS A 10 -5.05 4.72 1.53
N GLY A 11 -5.35 3.54 0.98
CA GLY A 11 -5.02 2.28 1.63
C GLY A 11 -3.52 2.12 1.85
N LEU A 12 -2.71 2.51 0.86
CA LEU A 12 -1.25 2.44 0.96
C LEU A 12 -0.69 3.41 2.00
N VAL A 13 -1.31 4.59 2.15
CA VAL A 13 -0.93 5.52 3.22
C VAL A 13 -1.17 4.87 4.59
N SER A 14 -2.30 4.19 4.75
CA SER A 14 -2.60 3.46 6.00
C SER A 14 -1.58 2.36 6.27
N VAL A 15 -1.17 1.64 5.23
CA VAL A 15 -0.11 0.61 5.33
C VAL A 15 1.22 1.25 5.76
N ALA A 16 1.58 2.38 5.15
CA ALA A 16 2.83 3.06 5.47
C ALA A 16 2.87 3.55 6.93
N TRP A 17 1.72 3.89 7.49
CA TRP A 17 1.61 4.31 8.89
C TRP A 17 1.59 3.16 9.90
N ALA A 18 1.58 1.90 9.44
CA ALA A 18 1.38 0.74 10.31
C ALA A 18 2.44 0.63 11.43
N ASP A 19 3.66 1.10 11.20
CA ASP A 19 4.73 1.11 12.21
C ASP A 19 4.83 2.42 13.00
N GLY A 20 3.85 3.31 12.84
CA GLY A 20 3.77 4.56 13.58
C GLY A 20 4.39 5.76 12.88
N ARG A 21 4.97 5.58 11.71
CA ARG A 21 5.54 6.68 10.91
C ARG A 21 5.65 6.30 9.44
N VAL A 22 5.66 7.32 8.59
CA VAL A 22 5.90 7.13 7.15
C VAL A 22 7.34 7.57 6.87
N THR A 23 8.17 6.65 6.36
CA THR A 23 9.55 6.96 6.02
C THR A 23 9.63 7.76 4.71
N GLY A 24 10.79 8.37 4.44
CA GLY A 24 11.03 9.05 3.17
C GLY A 24 10.92 8.11 1.98
N GLU A 25 11.43 6.88 2.12
CA GLU A 25 11.37 5.86 1.08
C GLU A 25 9.92 5.46 0.79
N GLU A 26 9.11 5.30 1.82
CA GLU A 26 7.69 4.98 1.66
C GLU A 26 6.94 6.13 0.98
N SER A 27 7.24 7.37 1.37
CA SER A 27 6.67 8.55 0.72
C SER A 27 7.02 8.61 -0.76
N ASP A 28 8.27 8.27 -1.11
CA ASP A 28 8.72 8.25 -2.50
C ASP A 28 7.96 7.22 -3.33
N VAL A 29 7.69 6.04 -2.77
CA VAL A 29 6.89 5.01 -3.46
C VAL A 29 5.47 5.54 -3.70
N ILE A 30 4.86 6.16 -2.69
CA ILE A 30 3.50 6.70 -2.82
C ILE A 30 3.46 7.81 -3.88
N ARG A 31 4.45 8.70 -3.91
CA ARG A 31 4.54 9.75 -4.94
C ARG A 31 4.68 9.17 -6.34
N ALA A 32 5.50 8.12 -6.47
CA ALA A 32 5.68 7.45 -7.76
C ALA A 32 4.37 6.85 -8.26
N LEU A 33 3.58 6.27 -7.36
CA LEU A 33 2.27 5.71 -7.70
C LEU A 33 1.28 6.80 -8.09
N LEU A 34 1.27 7.93 -7.39
CA LEU A 34 0.43 9.08 -7.75
C LEU A 34 0.75 9.56 -9.17
N GLU A 35 2.03 9.61 -9.52
CA GLU A 35 2.46 9.98 -10.85
C GLU A 35 2.01 8.95 -11.89
N ALA A 36 2.18 7.67 -11.58
CA ALA A 36 1.75 6.58 -12.46
C ALA A 36 0.24 6.59 -12.71
N PHE A 37 -0.55 6.95 -11.70
CA PHE A 37 -2.00 7.07 -11.81
C PHE A 37 -2.45 8.41 -12.39
N ARG A 38 -1.51 9.29 -12.73
CA ARG A 38 -1.79 10.62 -13.30
C ARG A 38 -2.64 11.50 -12.38
N ALA A 39 -2.29 11.53 -11.12
CA ALA A 39 -2.97 12.36 -10.14
C ALA A 39 -2.86 13.84 -10.50
N THR A 40 -3.97 14.57 -10.37
CA THR A 40 -3.98 16.03 -10.54
C THR A 40 -3.30 16.67 -9.32
N PRO A 41 -2.87 17.95 -9.42
CA PRO A 41 -2.32 18.66 -8.25
C PRO A 41 -3.28 18.65 -7.05
N SER A 42 -4.59 18.75 -7.30
CA SER A 42 -5.61 18.70 -6.26
C SER A 42 -5.65 17.33 -5.57
N GLU A 43 -5.58 16.26 -6.34
CA GLU A 43 -5.56 14.89 -5.82
C GLU A 43 -4.29 14.62 -5.02
N ARG A 44 -3.14 15.10 -5.49
CA ARG A 44 -1.87 14.98 -4.77
C ARG A 44 -1.95 15.68 -3.42
N ARG A 45 -2.55 16.86 -3.40
CA ARG A 45 -2.72 17.63 -2.16
C ARG A 45 -3.63 16.89 -1.18
N GLU A 46 -4.70 16.28 -1.68
CA GLU A 46 -5.60 15.48 -0.85
C GLU A 46 -4.86 14.33 -0.17
N ILE A 47 -4.03 13.61 -0.91
CA ILE A 47 -3.24 12.50 -0.37
C ILE A 47 -2.19 13.01 0.61
N GLU A 48 -1.52 14.11 0.32
CA GLU A 48 -0.54 14.69 1.23
C GLU A 48 -1.17 15.07 2.56
N LEU A 49 -2.36 15.68 2.53
CA LEU A 49 -3.10 16.02 3.75
C LEU A 49 -3.54 14.77 4.50
N TYR A 50 -4.02 13.77 3.78
CA TYR A 50 -4.42 12.50 4.35
C TYR A 50 -3.25 11.82 5.06
N ALA A 51 -2.06 11.90 4.49
CA ALA A 51 -0.85 11.26 5.02
C ALA A 51 -0.25 12.00 6.23
N LYS A 52 -0.66 13.23 6.50
CA LYS A 52 -0.13 14.01 7.63
C LYS A 52 -0.62 13.53 8.99
N SER A 53 -1.76 12.85 9.03
CA SER A 53 -2.32 12.32 10.28
C SER A 53 -2.08 10.82 10.34
N PRO A 54 -1.73 10.28 11.52
CA PRO A 54 -1.56 8.84 11.66
C PRO A 54 -2.80 8.07 11.21
N ARG A 55 -2.56 6.97 10.51
CA ARG A 55 -3.61 6.08 10.00
C ARG A 55 -3.37 4.67 10.50
N THR A 56 -4.41 3.85 10.47
CA THR A 56 -4.33 2.43 10.83
C THR A 56 -4.88 1.58 9.70
N ILE A 57 -4.72 0.29 9.80
CA ILE A 57 -5.28 -0.64 8.81
C ILE A 57 -6.80 -0.52 8.75
N ASP A 58 -7.45 -0.12 9.84
CA ASP A 58 -8.90 0.11 9.86
C ASP A 58 -9.33 1.27 8.96
N ASP A 59 -8.42 2.18 8.64
CA ASP A 59 -8.69 3.31 7.74
C ASP A 59 -8.68 2.92 6.26
N VAL A 60 -8.28 1.68 5.92
CA VAL A 60 -8.30 1.21 4.53
C VAL A 60 -9.75 1.20 4.03
N PRO A 61 -10.04 1.91 2.91
CA PRO A 61 -11.43 2.06 2.45
C PRO A 61 -11.90 0.83 1.66
N VAL A 62 -12.04 -0.31 2.35
CA VAL A 62 -12.34 -1.61 1.73
C VAL A 62 -13.63 -1.59 0.92
N THR A 63 -14.66 -0.88 1.42
CA THR A 63 -15.97 -0.84 0.75
C THR A 63 -15.93 -0.09 -0.58
N GLU A 64 -14.90 0.74 -0.79
CA GLU A 64 -14.71 1.48 -2.04
C GLU A 64 -13.85 0.72 -3.05
N LEU A 65 -13.36 -0.46 -2.68
CA LEU A 65 -12.45 -1.26 -3.51
C LEU A 65 -13.17 -2.50 -4.05
N SER A 66 -13.07 -2.71 -5.37
CA SER A 66 -13.48 -3.97 -5.98
C SER A 66 -12.52 -5.08 -5.53
N TYR A 67 -12.86 -6.33 -5.79
CA TYR A 67 -11.96 -7.44 -5.45
C TYR A 67 -10.60 -7.31 -6.15
N ASP A 68 -10.62 -6.95 -7.44
CA ASP A 68 -9.39 -6.75 -8.20
C ASP A 68 -8.56 -5.60 -7.62
N ASP A 69 -9.20 -4.50 -7.23
CA ASP A 69 -8.52 -3.37 -6.61
C ASP A 69 -7.89 -3.74 -5.27
N ARG A 70 -8.54 -4.61 -4.51
CA ARG A 70 -7.98 -5.11 -3.25
C ARG A 70 -6.70 -5.91 -3.49
N ARG A 71 -6.67 -6.71 -4.56
CA ARG A 71 -5.48 -7.46 -4.95
C ARG A 71 -4.36 -6.52 -5.37
N VAL A 72 -4.68 -5.48 -6.14
CA VAL A 72 -3.73 -4.45 -6.53
C VAL A 72 -3.18 -3.72 -5.31
N LEU A 73 -4.05 -3.38 -4.36
CA LEU A 73 -3.61 -2.75 -3.11
C LEU A 73 -2.62 -3.65 -2.37
N LEU A 74 -2.90 -4.93 -2.25
CA LEU A 74 -1.99 -5.86 -1.59
C LEU A 74 -0.63 -5.91 -2.29
N GLN A 75 -0.60 -5.97 -3.62
CA GLN A 75 0.64 -5.96 -4.39
C GLN A 75 1.48 -4.71 -4.10
N HIS A 76 0.85 -3.55 -4.10
CA HIS A 76 1.53 -2.29 -3.82
C HIS A 76 1.93 -2.15 -2.35
N ALA A 77 1.13 -2.72 -1.43
CA ALA A 77 1.47 -2.74 -0.01
C ALA A 77 2.77 -3.49 0.24
N VAL A 78 2.98 -4.60 -0.46
CA VAL A 78 4.25 -5.34 -0.36
C VAL A 78 5.41 -4.47 -0.82
N LEU A 79 5.23 -3.72 -1.93
CA LEU A 79 6.26 -2.81 -2.43
C LEU A 79 6.60 -1.73 -1.40
N VAL A 80 5.58 -1.14 -0.78
CA VAL A 80 5.77 -0.12 0.26
C VAL A 80 6.55 -0.69 1.46
N THR A 81 6.22 -1.91 1.90
CA THR A 81 6.91 -2.52 3.04
C THR A 81 8.38 -2.86 2.74
N HIS A 82 8.74 -2.97 1.47
CA HIS A 82 10.13 -3.21 1.06
C HIS A 82 10.89 -1.93 0.72
N ALA A 83 10.24 -0.77 0.82
CA ALA A 83 10.85 0.50 0.38
C ALA A 83 12.14 0.84 1.12
N ASP A 84 12.26 0.49 2.39
CA ASP A 84 13.45 0.72 3.20
C ASP A 84 14.48 -0.42 3.11
N GLY A 85 14.22 -1.42 2.25
CA GLY A 85 15.14 -2.52 2.00
C GLY A 85 14.93 -3.78 2.81
N GLU A 86 14.14 -3.72 3.86
CA GLU A 86 13.89 -4.87 4.73
C GLU A 86 12.42 -4.99 5.10
N GLN A 87 11.95 -6.24 5.16
CA GLN A 87 10.62 -6.54 5.65
C GLN A 87 10.77 -7.34 6.94
N GLY A 88 10.50 -6.70 8.07
CA GLY A 88 10.59 -7.32 9.38
C GLY A 88 9.31 -8.07 9.76
N GLU A 89 9.32 -8.63 10.98
CA GLU A 89 8.15 -9.34 11.48
C GLU A 89 6.92 -8.46 11.61
N GLU A 90 7.10 -7.19 11.97
CA GLU A 90 5.99 -6.25 12.10
C GLU A 90 5.30 -6.01 10.77
N GLU A 91 6.07 -5.84 9.69
CA GLU A 91 5.52 -5.68 8.35
C GLU A 91 4.80 -6.95 7.89
N GLN A 92 5.36 -8.12 8.20
CA GLN A 92 4.71 -9.39 7.86
C GLN A 92 3.38 -9.55 8.59
N ARG A 93 3.31 -9.21 9.88
CA ARG A 93 2.08 -9.23 10.66
C ARG A 93 1.06 -8.25 10.10
N MET A 94 1.52 -7.06 9.74
CA MET A 94 0.66 -6.04 9.17
C MET A 94 0.06 -6.51 7.85
N LEU A 95 0.87 -7.17 6.99
CA LEU A 95 0.35 -7.71 5.74
C LEU A 95 -0.68 -8.81 5.99
N ALA A 96 -0.51 -9.64 7.02
CA ALA A 96 -1.50 -10.65 7.38
C ALA A 96 -2.81 -10.00 7.81
N VAL A 97 -2.74 -8.97 8.64
CA VAL A 97 -3.93 -8.20 9.06
C VAL A 97 -4.60 -7.53 7.87
N LEU A 98 -3.80 -6.97 6.97
CA LEU A 98 -4.31 -6.35 5.75
C LEU A 98 -5.06 -7.36 4.87
N CYS A 99 -4.51 -8.56 4.70
CA CYS A 99 -5.16 -9.62 3.92
C CYS A 99 -6.53 -9.99 4.49
N GLU A 100 -6.65 -10.08 5.82
CA GLU A 100 -7.93 -10.32 6.47
C GLU A 100 -8.90 -9.17 6.22
N LYS A 101 -8.43 -7.94 6.36
CA LYS A 101 -9.23 -6.74 6.12
C LYS A 101 -9.74 -6.70 4.68
N LEU A 102 -8.90 -7.06 3.73
CA LEU A 102 -9.24 -7.10 2.31
C LEU A 102 -10.05 -8.35 1.93
N ARG A 103 -10.19 -9.29 2.84
CA ARG A 103 -10.93 -10.56 2.63
C ARG A 103 -10.37 -11.35 1.44
N ILE A 104 -9.03 -11.39 1.33
CA ILE A 104 -8.37 -12.21 0.31
C ILE A 104 -8.03 -13.57 0.95
N PRO A 105 -8.45 -14.69 0.33
CA PRO A 105 -8.15 -16.02 0.86
C PRO A 105 -6.64 -16.25 1.04
N ASP A 106 -6.26 -16.99 2.09
CA ASP A 106 -4.86 -17.21 2.45
C ASP A 106 -4.00 -17.73 1.31
N VAL A 107 -4.49 -18.70 0.57
CA VAL A 107 -3.73 -19.31 -0.54
C VAL A 107 -3.44 -18.27 -1.62
N GLU A 108 -4.46 -17.49 -1.97
CA GLU A 108 -4.30 -16.42 -2.97
C GLU A 108 -3.40 -15.31 -2.45
N ALA A 109 -3.58 -14.91 -1.19
CA ALA A 109 -2.77 -13.86 -0.57
C ALA A 109 -1.27 -14.24 -0.55
N LYS A 110 -0.95 -15.47 -0.19
CA LYS A 110 0.44 -15.96 -0.18
C LYS A 110 1.06 -15.87 -1.55
N GLY A 111 0.34 -16.24 -2.59
CA GLY A 111 0.82 -16.13 -3.97
C GLY A 111 1.09 -14.70 -4.39
N ILE A 112 0.17 -13.80 -4.07
CA ILE A 112 0.31 -12.37 -4.38
C ILE A 112 1.51 -11.78 -3.65
N ILE A 113 1.64 -12.06 -2.35
CA ILE A 113 2.73 -11.53 -1.53
C ILE A 113 4.08 -12.03 -2.04
N ALA A 114 4.20 -13.33 -2.34
CA ALA A 114 5.45 -13.90 -2.83
C ALA A 114 5.88 -13.31 -4.17
N ALA A 115 4.94 -13.17 -5.10
CA ALA A 115 5.22 -12.59 -6.42
C ALA A 115 5.58 -11.11 -6.30
N ALA A 116 4.86 -10.36 -5.48
CA ALA A 116 5.10 -8.93 -5.28
C ALA A 116 6.43 -8.70 -4.55
N ALA A 117 6.78 -9.54 -3.58
CA ALA A 117 8.05 -9.45 -2.87
C ALA A 117 9.23 -9.66 -3.81
N ARG A 118 9.12 -10.62 -4.73
CA ARG A 118 10.14 -10.86 -5.74
C ARG A 118 10.31 -9.64 -6.64
N ARG A 119 9.19 -9.09 -7.11
CA ARG A 119 9.19 -7.90 -7.97
C ARG A 119 9.78 -6.70 -7.23
N ALA A 120 9.44 -6.52 -5.95
CA ALA A 120 9.96 -5.43 -5.14
C ALA A 120 11.50 -5.52 -5.02
N ARG A 121 12.02 -6.72 -4.78
CA ARG A 121 13.47 -6.91 -4.69
C ARG A 121 14.16 -6.55 -6.00
N GLU A 122 13.57 -6.94 -7.13
CA GLU A 122 14.12 -6.61 -8.45
C GLU A 122 14.09 -5.10 -8.71
N LEU A 123 12.96 -4.45 -8.44
CA LEU A 123 12.77 -3.03 -8.69
C LEU A 123 13.62 -2.15 -7.77
N LEU A 124 13.82 -2.58 -6.53
CA LEU A 124 14.56 -1.79 -5.54
C LEU A 124 16.05 -2.20 -5.45
N GLY A 125 16.49 -3.12 -6.27
CA GLY A 125 17.89 -3.55 -6.31
C GLY A 125 18.32 -4.35 -5.09
N LYS A 126 17.38 -5.05 -4.48
CA LYS A 126 17.63 -5.79 -3.24
C LYS A 126 17.59 -7.29 -3.44
#